data_e5f3fe2a3e8b4db92fde6e582031e678
#
_entry.id   e5f3fe2a3e8b4db92fde6e582031e678
#
_cell.length_a   1.000
_cell.length_b   1.000
_cell.length_c   1.000
_cell.angle_alpha   90.00
_cell.angle_beta   90.00
_cell.angle_gamma   90.00
#
_symmetry.space_group_name_H-M   'P 1'
#
loop_
_entity.id
_entity.type
_entity.pdbx_description
1 polymer ?
#
loop_
_entity_poly.entity_id
_entity_poly.type
_entity_poly.pdbx_seq_one_letter_code
_entity_poly.pdbx_strand_id
1 'polypeptide(L)'
;EFMENYHNESPDFEIGKYRFIHEDKIDDIQVEEMKSDPYILGCFSDWAIVDASDLSYGIVQALQESEQHEIIGQHLIDNDYVDELQRIYVANDGYGHHFAHYDSETLEDILTETGYYVFRVN
;
A
#
# COMPACT_ATOMS: atom_id res chain seq x y z
N GLU A 1 7.37 -4.42 -27.32
CA GLU A 1 6.42 -3.58 -28.08
C GLU A 1 5.59 -2.71 -27.18
N PHE A 2 4.77 -3.35 -26.34
CA PHE A 2 3.95 -2.53 -25.47
C PHE A 2 4.80 -1.72 -24.49
N MET A 3 5.98 -2.20 -24.15
CA MET A 3 6.86 -1.45 -23.25
C MET A 3 7.28 -0.12 -23.87
N GLU A 4 7.52 -0.11 -25.15
CA GLU A 4 7.83 1.15 -25.82
C GLU A 4 6.66 2.11 -25.78
N ASN A 5 5.44 1.57 -25.79
CA ASN A 5 4.25 2.42 -25.80
C ASN A 5 3.83 2.90 -24.44
N TYR A 6 4.12 2.13 -23.38
CA TYR A 6 3.52 2.39 -22.08
C TYR A 6 4.48 2.82 -21.00
N HIS A 7 5.73 2.37 -21.04
CA HIS A 7 6.64 2.63 -19.93
C HIS A 7 6.93 4.12 -19.74
N ASN A 8 6.80 4.92 -20.80
CA ASN A 8 7.03 6.35 -20.71
C ASN A 8 5.79 7.15 -20.32
N GLU A 9 4.63 6.53 -20.47
CA GLU A 9 3.37 7.26 -20.35
C GLU A 9 2.58 6.92 -19.12
N SER A 10 2.76 5.72 -18.58
CA SER A 10 1.99 5.30 -17.45
C SER A 10 2.84 4.47 -16.51
N PRO A 11 3.02 4.95 -15.27
CA PRO A 11 3.73 4.16 -14.25
C PRO A 11 2.88 3.05 -13.65
N ASP A 12 1.62 2.93 -14.06
CA ASP A 12 0.67 1.97 -13.47
C ASP A 12 -0.33 1.60 -14.53
N PHE A 13 -0.31 0.34 -14.96
CA PHE A 13 -1.24 -0.15 -15.98
C PHE A 13 -1.46 -1.64 -15.82
N GLU A 14 -2.54 -2.15 -16.42
CA GLU A 14 -2.89 -3.57 -16.38
C GLU A 14 -2.94 -4.14 -17.79
N ILE A 15 -2.39 -5.35 -17.93
CA ILE A 15 -2.48 -6.12 -19.17
C ILE A 15 -2.85 -7.54 -18.80
N GLY A 16 -4.01 -8.01 -19.28
CA GLY A 16 -4.49 -9.34 -18.96
C GLY A 16 -4.75 -9.49 -17.47
N LYS A 17 -4.05 -10.44 -16.85
CA LYS A 17 -4.24 -10.74 -15.43
C LYS A 17 -3.25 -10.03 -14.53
N TYR A 18 -2.43 -9.13 -15.09
CA TYR A 18 -1.30 -8.57 -14.35
C TYR A 18 -1.36 -7.06 -14.31
N ARG A 19 -0.92 -6.51 -13.20
CA ARG A 19 -0.77 -5.07 -13.01
C ARG A 19 0.72 -4.76 -12.94
N PHE A 20 1.14 -3.73 -13.68
CA PHE A 20 2.53 -3.30 -13.77
C PHE A 20 2.64 -1.94 -13.13
N ILE A 21 3.53 -1.80 -12.14
CA ILE A 21 3.73 -0.53 -11.44
C ILE A 21 5.22 -0.21 -11.43
N HIS A 22 5.57 0.99 -11.92
CA HIS A 22 6.97 1.39 -12.00
C HIS A 22 7.55 1.60 -10.60
N GLU A 23 8.80 1.16 -10.41
CA GLU A 23 9.45 1.20 -9.10
C GLU A 23 9.58 2.62 -8.55
N ASP A 24 9.67 3.64 -9.42
CA ASP A 24 9.81 5.02 -8.98
C ASP A 24 8.51 5.59 -8.42
N LYS A 25 7.38 4.97 -8.70
CA LYS A 25 6.07 5.50 -8.31
C LYS A 25 5.28 4.60 -7.40
N ILE A 26 5.76 3.38 -7.14
CA ILE A 26 4.96 2.39 -6.44
C ILE A 26 4.59 2.84 -5.03
N ASP A 27 5.51 3.50 -4.33
CA ASP A 27 5.21 3.96 -2.98
C ASP A 27 4.14 5.03 -2.97
N ASP A 28 4.24 6.00 -3.88
CA ASP A 28 3.24 7.06 -3.98
C ASP A 28 1.87 6.50 -4.34
N ILE A 29 1.84 5.55 -5.27
CA ILE A 29 0.60 4.93 -5.68
C ILE A 29 -0.04 4.17 -4.51
N GLN A 30 0.77 3.42 -3.76
CA GLN A 30 0.26 2.67 -2.63
C GLN A 30 -0.31 3.61 -1.55
N VAL A 31 0.41 4.69 -1.24
CA VAL A 31 -0.05 5.65 -0.25
C VAL A 31 -1.40 6.24 -0.65
N GLU A 32 -1.55 6.61 -1.93
CA GLU A 32 -2.81 7.16 -2.38
C GLU A 32 -3.95 6.16 -2.29
N GLU A 33 -3.68 4.90 -2.59
CA GLU A 33 -4.70 3.87 -2.46
C GLU A 33 -5.07 3.64 -1.00
N MET A 34 -4.08 3.66 -0.12
CA MET A 34 -4.35 3.51 1.31
C MET A 34 -5.20 4.65 1.85
N LYS A 35 -4.95 5.88 1.39
CA LYS A 35 -5.72 7.05 1.83
C LYS A 35 -7.17 7.01 1.35
N SER A 36 -7.47 6.20 0.36
CA SER A 36 -8.82 6.17 -0.19
C SER A 36 -9.84 5.52 0.75
N ASP A 37 -9.37 4.85 1.81
CA ASP A 37 -10.27 4.15 2.72
C ASP A 37 -9.78 4.28 4.17
N PRO A 38 -10.23 5.32 4.87
CA PRO A 38 -9.83 5.52 6.28
C PRO A 38 -10.17 4.34 7.18
N TYR A 39 -11.27 3.64 6.91
CA TYR A 39 -11.64 2.49 7.72
C TYR A 39 -10.56 1.41 7.67
N ILE A 40 -10.09 1.10 6.47
CA ILE A 40 -9.07 0.07 6.31
C ILE A 40 -7.78 0.48 6.99
N LEU A 41 -7.41 1.76 6.92
CA LEU A 41 -6.22 2.24 7.62
C LEU A 41 -6.31 1.97 9.11
N GLY A 42 -7.48 2.18 9.70
CA GLY A 42 -7.68 1.95 11.11
C GLY A 42 -7.72 0.47 11.50
N CYS A 43 -7.78 -0.41 10.52
CA CYS A 43 -7.78 -1.85 10.76
C CYS A 43 -6.37 -2.46 10.81
N PHE A 44 -5.35 -1.68 10.54
CA PHE A 44 -3.98 -2.17 10.65
C PHE A 44 -3.67 -2.61 12.08
N SER A 45 -2.63 -3.41 12.25
CA SER A 45 -2.20 -3.85 13.57
C SER A 45 -1.93 -2.65 14.46
N ASP A 46 -2.28 -2.77 15.74
CA ASP A 46 -2.12 -1.65 16.66
C ASP A 46 -0.66 -1.18 16.75
N TRP A 47 0.28 -2.12 16.77
CA TRP A 47 1.69 -1.75 16.86
C TRP A 47 2.14 -0.94 15.64
N ALA A 48 1.62 -1.25 14.46
CA ALA A 48 2.00 -0.52 13.25
C ALA A 48 1.46 0.90 13.29
N ILE A 49 0.22 1.07 13.75
CA ILE A 49 -0.39 2.39 13.87
C ILE A 49 0.37 3.23 14.90
N VAL A 50 0.73 2.63 16.03
CA VAL A 50 1.47 3.33 17.07
C VAL A 50 2.85 3.74 16.58
N ASP A 51 3.55 2.83 15.89
CA ASP A 51 4.88 3.16 15.35
C ASP A 51 4.83 4.24 14.29
N ALA A 52 3.77 4.31 13.52
CA ALA A 52 3.66 5.26 12.41
C ALA A 52 3.17 6.63 12.85
N SER A 53 2.61 6.77 14.06
CA SER A 53 1.87 7.96 14.43
C SER A 53 2.20 8.43 15.84
N ASP A 54 1.41 9.41 16.31
CA ASP A 54 1.51 9.92 17.68
C ASP A 54 0.49 9.28 18.62
N LEU A 55 -0.23 8.26 18.14
CA LEU A 55 -1.27 7.62 18.95
C LEU A 55 -0.65 6.61 19.91
N SER A 56 -1.24 6.50 21.10
CA SER A 56 -0.81 5.51 22.08
C SER A 56 -1.54 4.19 21.87
N TYR A 57 -0.98 3.11 22.41
CA TYR A 57 -1.63 1.81 22.35
C TYR A 57 -3.03 1.85 22.97
N GLY A 58 -3.17 2.52 24.11
CA GLY A 58 -4.45 2.57 24.78
C GLY A 58 -5.54 3.21 23.92
N ILE A 59 -5.21 4.30 23.23
CA ILE A 59 -6.16 4.97 22.38
C ILE A 59 -6.49 4.10 21.17
N VAL A 60 -5.47 3.52 20.52
CA VAL A 60 -5.69 2.70 19.34
C VAL A 60 -6.56 1.50 19.69
N GLN A 61 -6.23 0.81 20.78
CA GLN A 61 -6.99 -0.37 21.18
C GLN A 61 -8.43 -0.03 21.53
N ALA A 62 -8.63 1.07 22.25
CA ALA A 62 -10.00 1.48 22.63
C ALA A 62 -10.83 1.79 21.39
N LEU A 63 -10.24 2.49 20.43
CA LEU A 63 -10.97 2.82 19.19
C LEU A 63 -11.25 1.58 18.36
N GLN A 64 -10.31 0.66 18.26
CA GLN A 64 -10.52 -0.56 17.49
C GLN A 64 -11.56 -1.46 18.14
N GLU A 65 -11.54 -1.58 19.46
CA GLU A 65 -12.54 -2.39 20.17
C GLU A 65 -13.93 -1.80 20.07
N SER A 66 -14.03 -0.49 19.93
CA SER A 66 -15.29 0.19 19.78
C SER A 66 -15.73 0.31 18.32
N GLU A 67 -14.98 -0.33 17.41
CA GLU A 67 -15.25 -0.31 15.98
C GLU A 67 -15.21 1.09 15.40
N GLN A 68 -14.32 1.93 15.91
CA GLN A 68 -14.13 3.29 15.44
C GLN A 68 -12.87 3.40 14.60
N HIS A 69 -12.68 2.43 13.71
CA HIS A 69 -11.48 2.35 12.85
C HIS A 69 -11.33 3.57 11.95
N GLU A 70 -12.45 4.10 11.48
CA GLU A 70 -12.41 5.24 10.58
C GLU A 70 -11.80 6.47 11.24
N ILE A 71 -12.03 6.64 12.55
CA ILE A 71 -11.44 7.75 13.28
C ILE A 71 -9.92 7.66 13.28
N ILE A 72 -9.40 6.45 13.49
CA ILE A 72 -7.97 6.23 13.45
C ILE A 72 -7.43 6.58 12.06
N GLY A 73 -8.05 6.02 11.03
CA GLY A 73 -7.60 6.25 9.66
C GLY A 73 -7.61 7.70 9.27
N GLN A 74 -8.67 8.42 9.65
CA GLN A 74 -8.75 9.83 9.31
C GLN A 74 -7.68 10.65 10.03
N HIS A 75 -7.37 10.29 11.28
CA HIS A 75 -6.29 10.94 12.01
C HIS A 75 -4.94 10.75 11.28
N LEU A 76 -4.70 9.54 10.80
CA LEU A 76 -3.45 9.25 10.08
C LEU A 76 -3.36 10.07 8.80
N ILE A 77 -4.46 10.20 8.07
CA ILE A 77 -4.49 10.99 6.84
C ILE A 77 -4.26 12.46 7.13
N ASP A 78 -4.98 13.00 8.12
CA ASP A 78 -4.97 14.43 8.41
C ASP A 78 -3.61 14.91 8.93
N ASN A 79 -2.82 14.00 9.50
CA ASN A 79 -1.54 14.37 10.10
C ASN A 79 -0.35 13.80 9.36
N ASP A 80 -0.57 13.32 8.12
CA ASP A 80 0.50 12.86 7.23
C ASP A 80 1.29 11.67 7.77
N TYR A 81 0.62 10.77 8.45
CA TYR A 81 1.27 9.56 8.97
C TYR A 81 1.15 8.35 8.03
N VAL A 82 0.41 8.48 6.93
CA VAL A 82 0.18 7.33 6.06
C VAL A 82 1.47 6.88 5.36
N ASP A 83 2.35 7.83 5.03
CA ASP A 83 3.63 7.47 4.40
C ASP A 83 4.44 6.54 5.29
N GLU A 84 4.49 6.84 6.58
CA GLU A 84 5.24 6.00 7.52
C GLU A 84 4.56 4.64 7.69
N LEU A 85 3.24 4.62 7.75
CA LEU A 85 2.51 3.36 7.87
C LEU A 85 2.75 2.49 6.64
N GLN A 86 2.79 3.10 5.47
CA GLN A 86 3.07 2.38 4.23
C GLN A 86 4.47 1.76 4.28
N ARG A 87 5.47 2.48 4.77
CA ARG A 87 6.82 1.94 4.89
C ARG A 87 6.86 0.73 5.81
N ILE A 88 6.17 0.82 6.95
CA ILE A 88 6.09 -0.29 7.90
C ILE A 88 5.41 -1.50 7.26
N TYR A 89 4.33 -1.25 6.53
CA TYR A 89 3.56 -2.28 5.85
C TYR A 89 4.44 -3.04 4.86
N VAL A 90 5.15 -2.30 3.98
CA VAL A 90 6.00 -2.93 2.98
C VAL A 90 7.16 -3.68 3.63
N ALA A 91 7.75 -3.11 4.67
CA ALA A 91 8.87 -3.76 5.35
C ALA A 91 8.47 -5.11 5.96
N ASN A 92 7.23 -5.24 6.40
CA ASN A 92 6.78 -6.48 7.04
C ASN A 92 6.12 -7.44 6.08
N ASP A 93 5.36 -6.93 5.10
CA ASP A 93 4.51 -7.79 4.26
C ASP A 93 4.85 -7.74 2.78
N GLY A 94 5.66 -6.76 2.35
CA GLY A 94 6.00 -6.60 0.94
C GLY A 94 4.89 -5.92 0.16
N TYR A 95 5.23 -5.49 -1.06
CA TYR A 95 4.27 -4.83 -1.94
C TYR A 95 3.17 -5.77 -2.39
N GLY A 96 3.50 -7.05 -2.58
CA GLY A 96 2.54 -8.01 -3.09
C GLY A 96 1.33 -8.17 -2.20
N HIS A 97 1.49 -7.99 -0.90
CA HIS A 97 0.37 -8.12 0.02
C HIS A 97 -0.74 -7.11 -0.28
N HIS A 98 -0.35 -5.92 -0.73
CA HIS A 98 -1.31 -4.87 -1.06
C HIS A 98 -1.82 -4.99 -2.50
N PHE A 99 -0.91 -5.22 -3.45
CA PHE A 99 -1.24 -5.11 -4.87
C PHE A 99 -1.65 -6.42 -5.52
N ALA A 100 -1.11 -7.55 -5.08
CA ALA A 100 -1.45 -8.84 -5.69
C ALA A 100 -2.70 -9.41 -5.04
N HIS A 101 -3.61 -9.91 -5.87
CA HIS A 101 -4.89 -10.41 -5.36
C HIS A 101 -4.92 -11.92 -5.22
N TYR A 102 -3.90 -12.60 -5.70
CA TYR A 102 -3.89 -14.06 -5.66
C TYR A 102 -2.90 -14.65 -4.69
N ASP A 103 -1.63 -14.25 -4.82
CA ASP A 103 -0.57 -14.94 -4.11
C ASP A 103 0.34 -14.02 -3.32
N SER A 104 0.04 -12.72 -3.29
CA SER A 104 0.80 -11.72 -2.55
C SER A 104 2.25 -11.62 -3.00
N GLU A 105 2.55 -12.04 -4.24
CA GLU A 105 3.91 -12.10 -4.73
C GLU A 105 4.20 -11.09 -5.83
N THR A 106 5.48 -10.78 -5.98
CA THR A 106 5.98 -9.89 -7.01
C THR A 106 6.86 -10.71 -7.95
N LEU A 107 6.73 -10.49 -9.26
CA LEU A 107 7.59 -11.14 -10.23
C LEU A 107 8.89 -10.35 -10.35
N GLU A 108 9.90 -10.74 -9.58
CA GLU A 108 11.10 -9.95 -9.41
C GLU A 108 12.02 -9.94 -10.61
N ASP A 109 11.99 -11.01 -11.41
CA ASP A 109 12.82 -11.03 -12.63
C ASP A 109 12.41 -9.90 -13.57
N ILE A 110 11.11 -9.63 -13.66
CA ILE A 110 10.62 -8.56 -14.51
C ILE A 110 11.02 -7.20 -13.95
N LEU A 111 10.98 -7.05 -12.63
CA LEU A 111 11.43 -5.81 -12.00
C LEU A 111 12.88 -5.51 -12.35
N THR A 112 13.75 -6.52 -12.26
CA THR A 112 15.17 -6.35 -12.52
C THR A 112 15.42 -5.86 -13.94
N GLU A 113 14.65 -6.36 -14.91
CA GLU A 113 14.89 -6.06 -16.32
C GLU A 113 14.20 -4.80 -16.78
N THR A 114 13.06 -4.44 -16.20
CA THR A 114 12.22 -3.37 -16.73
C THR A 114 12.01 -2.21 -15.78
N GLY A 115 12.27 -2.39 -14.50
CA GLY A 115 11.95 -1.38 -13.49
C GLY A 115 10.48 -1.38 -13.07
N TYR A 116 9.72 -2.41 -13.47
CA TYR A 116 8.32 -2.54 -13.10
C TYR A 116 8.10 -3.70 -12.17
N TYR A 117 7.37 -3.45 -11.08
CA TYR A 117 6.81 -4.52 -10.27
C TYR A 117 5.59 -5.08 -10.98
N VAL A 118 5.42 -6.39 -10.95
CA VAL A 118 4.31 -7.05 -11.64
C VAL A 118 3.54 -7.88 -10.62
N PHE A 119 2.23 -7.66 -10.57
CA PHE A 119 1.36 -8.33 -9.61
C PHE A 119 0.20 -8.99 -10.35
N ARG A 120 -0.18 -10.18 -9.90
CA ARG A 120 -1.34 -10.84 -10.49
C ARG A 120 -2.59 -10.33 -9.78
N VAL A 121 -3.53 -9.77 -10.56
CA VAL A 121 -4.74 -9.16 -10.01
C VAL A 121 -6.02 -9.88 -10.44
N ASN A 122 -5.91 -10.90 -11.30
CA ASN A 122 -7.08 -11.68 -11.72
C ASN A 122 -6.84 -13.16 -11.64
#